data_b8d1ac9dda27780f62ac0016afebc013
#
_entry.id   b8d1ac9dda27780f62ac0016afebc013
#
_cell.length_a   1.000
_cell.length_b   1.000
_cell.length_c   1.000
_cell.angle_alpha   90.00
_cell.angle_beta   90.00
_cell.angle_gamma   90.00
#
_symmetry.space_group_name_H-M   'P 1'
#
loop_
_entity.id
_entity.type
_entity.pdbx_description
1 polymer ?
#
loop_
_entity_poly.entity_id
_entity_poly.type
_entity_poly.pdbx_seq_one_letter_code
_entity_poly.pdbx_strand_id
1 'polypeptide(L)'
;MAKHDLKLNRNIGIMAHIDAGKTTTSERILFYTGLTHKIGEVHDGAATMDWMEQEQERGITITSAATTTYWQYAGNKYKINLIDTPGHVDFTVEVERSLRILDGAVAAFCAVGGVQPQSETVWRQADKYNVPRLCYVNKMDRSGANFFDVVTQIKEVLGANPCPIQIPIGAEETFKGVVDLVKMKAIVWNDETMGSDYTVEEIPANLVDEAAEWRDKMLETIAEFDDALMEKYFSDPETITEDEIRAAIRKGCLSMQIFPM
;
A
#
# COMPACT_ATOMS: atom_id res chain seq x y z
N MET A 1 1.10 33.88 -6.09
CA MET A 1 0.97 32.41 -5.80
C MET A 1 1.64 31.67 -6.94
N ALA A 2 2.71 30.92 -6.68
CA ALA A 2 3.33 30.08 -7.70
C ALA A 2 2.28 29.03 -8.16
N LYS A 3 2.00 28.96 -9.45
CA LYS A 3 1.12 27.93 -10.01
C LYS A 3 1.75 26.56 -9.72
N HIS A 4 1.09 25.77 -8.90
CA HIS A 4 1.49 24.37 -8.69
C HIS A 4 1.29 23.61 -10.00
N ASP A 5 2.33 22.86 -10.41
CA ASP A 5 2.26 22.07 -11.66
C ASP A 5 1.29 20.90 -11.44
N LEU A 6 0.25 20.84 -12.27
CA LEU A 6 -0.76 19.77 -12.22
C LEU A 6 -0.16 18.38 -12.43
N LYS A 7 0.99 18.28 -13.10
CA LYS A 7 1.73 17.02 -13.27
C LYS A 7 2.24 16.45 -11.95
N LEU A 8 2.35 17.27 -10.92
CA LEU A 8 2.77 16.87 -9.57
C LEU A 8 1.59 16.66 -8.60
N ASN A 9 0.35 16.73 -9.07
CA ASN A 9 -0.82 16.38 -8.28
C ASN A 9 -1.08 14.88 -8.33
N ARG A 10 -1.50 14.30 -7.19
CA ARG A 10 -1.91 12.90 -7.07
C ARG A 10 -3.17 12.81 -6.21
N ASN A 11 -4.20 12.21 -6.73
CA ASN A 11 -5.40 11.84 -6.01
C ASN A 11 -5.28 10.37 -5.63
N ILE A 12 -5.07 10.08 -4.35
CA ILE A 12 -4.83 8.74 -3.85
C ILE A 12 -5.99 8.33 -2.94
N GLY A 13 -6.63 7.21 -3.25
CA GLY A 13 -7.65 6.61 -2.41
C GLY A 13 -7.10 5.52 -1.50
N ILE A 14 -7.71 5.32 -0.33
CA ILE A 14 -7.46 4.14 0.51
C ILE A 14 -8.71 3.28 0.48
N MET A 15 -8.54 2.05 0.05
CA MET A 15 -9.57 1.03 -0.11
C MET A 15 -9.32 -0.09 0.91
N ALA A 16 -10.33 -0.45 1.66
CA ALA A 16 -10.20 -1.51 2.66
C ALA A 16 -11.57 -2.05 3.06
N HIS A 17 -11.62 -3.28 3.55
CA HIS A 17 -12.78 -3.73 4.29
C HIS A 17 -12.86 -3.08 5.69
N ILE A 18 -13.99 -3.21 6.37
CA ILE A 18 -14.18 -2.72 7.73
C ILE A 18 -13.08 -3.32 8.62
N ASP A 19 -12.52 -2.50 9.49
CA ASP A 19 -11.45 -2.88 10.42
C ASP A 19 -10.12 -3.31 9.80
N ALA A 20 -9.89 -3.18 8.49
CA ALA A 20 -8.55 -3.42 7.92
C ALA A 20 -7.52 -2.33 8.27
N GLY A 21 -7.98 -1.23 8.88
CA GLY A 21 -7.15 -0.11 9.29
C GLY A 21 -7.06 1.02 8.27
N LYS A 22 -8.13 1.25 7.51
CA LYS A 22 -8.24 2.33 6.52
C LYS A 22 -7.94 3.70 7.15
N THR A 23 -8.73 4.12 8.14
CA THR A 23 -8.57 5.41 8.84
C THR A 23 -7.21 5.50 9.53
N THR A 24 -6.74 4.43 10.17
CA THR A 24 -5.41 4.39 10.78
C THR A 24 -4.31 4.63 9.75
N THR A 25 -4.41 4.05 8.55
CA THR A 25 -3.43 4.26 7.46
C THR A 25 -3.47 5.70 6.97
N SER A 26 -4.67 6.29 6.80
CA SER A 26 -4.85 7.70 6.44
C SER A 26 -4.18 8.62 7.46
N GLU A 27 -4.47 8.43 8.75
CA GLU A 27 -3.92 9.24 9.85
C GLU A 27 -2.38 9.12 9.92
N ARG A 28 -1.83 7.93 9.71
CA ARG A 28 -0.37 7.73 9.64
C ARG A 28 0.26 8.47 8.46
N ILE A 29 -0.36 8.46 7.29
CA ILE A 29 0.12 9.24 6.14
C ILE A 29 0.11 10.74 6.47
N LEU A 30 -0.95 11.25 7.09
CA LEU A 30 -1.05 12.67 7.50
C LEU A 30 0.02 13.03 8.53
N PHE A 31 0.29 12.15 9.48
CA PHE A 31 1.34 12.33 10.47
C PHE A 31 2.74 12.35 9.83
N TYR A 32 3.10 11.37 9.02
CA TYR A 32 4.42 11.29 8.38
C TYR A 32 4.67 12.40 7.35
N THR A 33 3.62 12.97 6.79
CA THR A 33 3.73 14.14 5.90
C THR A 33 3.78 15.46 6.65
N GLY A 34 3.71 15.43 8.00
CA GLY A 34 3.81 16.60 8.86
C GLY A 34 2.58 17.50 8.87
N LEU A 35 1.44 17.01 8.37
CA LEU A 35 0.18 17.75 8.39
C LEU A 35 -0.45 17.72 9.80
N THR A 36 -0.36 16.62 10.50
CA THR A 36 -0.81 16.45 11.88
C THR A 36 0.38 16.23 12.81
N HIS A 37 0.29 16.78 14.02
CA HIS A 37 1.34 16.62 15.04
C HIS A 37 1.10 15.44 16.00
N LYS A 38 -0.08 14.83 15.91
CA LYS A 38 -0.48 13.65 16.69
C LYS A 38 -1.14 12.67 15.74
N ILE A 39 -0.96 11.39 16.00
CA ILE A 39 -1.71 10.34 15.32
C ILE A 39 -3.08 10.31 15.97
N GLY A 40 -4.14 10.59 15.18
CA GLY A 40 -5.51 10.42 15.63
C GLY A 40 -5.84 8.94 15.74
N GLU A 41 -6.22 8.48 16.93
CA GLU A 41 -6.71 7.12 17.10
C GLU A 41 -8.23 7.08 16.90
N VAL A 42 -8.69 6.11 16.10
CA VAL A 42 -10.12 5.94 15.79
C VAL A 42 -10.93 5.67 17.07
N HIS A 43 -10.35 4.92 18.00
CA HIS A 43 -11.01 4.56 19.27
C HIS A 43 -11.17 5.76 20.23
N ASP A 44 -10.36 6.79 20.08
CA ASP A 44 -10.43 8.00 20.92
C ASP A 44 -11.25 9.13 20.29
N GLY A 45 -11.84 8.89 19.11
CA GLY A 45 -12.61 9.90 18.37
C GLY A 45 -11.76 11.09 17.88
N ALA A 46 -10.44 10.92 17.81
CA ALA A 46 -9.48 11.98 17.48
C ALA A 46 -8.99 11.95 16.03
N ALA A 47 -9.57 11.10 15.19
CA ALA A 47 -9.17 10.96 13.78
C ALA A 47 -9.56 12.20 12.97
N THR A 48 -8.60 12.77 12.25
CA THR A 48 -8.78 13.99 11.43
C THR A 48 -9.69 13.74 10.22
N MET A 49 -9.70 12.50 9.71
CA MET A 49 -10.48 12.11 8.53
C MET A 49 -11.93 11.78 8.86
N ASP A 50 -12.23 11.34 10.09
CA ASP A 50 -13.59 11.06 10.56
C ASP A 50 -14.15 12.32 11.24
N TRP A 51 -14.63 13.28 10.45
CA TRP A 51 -15.06 14.60 10.95
C TRP A 51 -16.52 14.64 11.43
N MET A 52 -17.33 13.63 11.09
CA MET A 52 -18.71 13.54 11.56
C MET A 52 -18.78 12.82 12.91
N GLU A 53 -19.60 13.33 13.83
CA GLU A 53 -19.83 12.72 15.15
C GLU A 53 -20.26 11.25 15.03
N GLN A 54 -21.09 10.92 14.03
CA GLN A 54 -21.56 9.57 13.74
C GLN A 54 -20.43 8.64 13.22
N GLU A 55 -19.45 9.17 12.50
CA GLU A 55 -18.27 8.42 12.07
C GLU A 55 -17.37 8.10 13.27
N GLN A 56 -17.18 9.07 14.16
CA GLN A 56 -16.39 8.93 15.37
C GLN A 56 -17.02 7.95 16.36
N GLU A 57 -18.34 8.02 16.55
CA GLU A 57 -19.07 7.10 17.45
C GLU A 57 -19.06 5.64 16.94
N ARG A 58 -19.13 5.43 15.63
CA ARG A 58 -19.24 4.10 15.03
C ARG A 58 -17.91 3.53 14.55
N GLY A 59 -16.87 4.36 14.48
CA GLY A 59 -15.55 3.98 13.93
C GLY A 59 -15.58 3.60 12.45
N ILE A 60 -16.55 4.14 11.68
CA ILE A 60 -16.69 3.86 10.24
C ILE A 60 -16.77 5.17 9.45
N THR A 61 -16.11 5.23 8.30
CA THR A 61 -16.25 6.36 7.37
C THR A 61 -17.57 6.27 6.63
N ILE A 62 -18.38 7.29 6.72
CA ILE A 62 -19.68 7.41 6.07
C ILE A 62 -19.57 8.27 4.80
N THR A 63 -18.86 9.39 4.90
CA THR A 63 -18.70 10.36 3.81
C THR A 63 -17.26 10.39 3.34
N SER A 64 -17.03 10.48 2.03
CA SER A 64 -15.67 10.64 1.50
C SER A 64 -15.05 11.94 1.99
N ALA A 65 -13.97 11.86 2.75
CA ALA A 65 -13.16 13.00 3.16
C ALA A 65 -11.95 13.14 2.23
N ALA A 66 -11.61 14.37 1.88
CA ALA A 66 -10.42 14.67 1.09
C ALA A 66 -9.50 15.61 1.85
N THR A 67 -8.29 15.16 2.12
CA THR A 67 -7.28 15.98 2.81
C THR A 67 -6.06 16.13 1.91
N THR A 68 -5.54 17.36 1.80
CA THR A 68 -4.36 17.65 0.98
C THR A 68 -3.11 17.64 1.83
N THR A 69 -2.12 16.90 1.40
CA THR A 69 -0.78 16.89 1.98
C THR A 69 0.30 17.01 0.90
N TYR A 70 1.56 17.10 1.31
CA TYR A 70 2.69 17.25 0.42
C TYR A 70 3.78 16.23 0.74
N TRP A 71 4.37 15.67 -0.31
CA TRP A 71 5.49 14.75 -0.18
C TRP A 71 6.63 15.12 -1.11
N GLN A 72 7.86 15.07 -0.62
CA GLN A 72 9.04 15.28 -1.45
C GLN A 72 9.61 13.95 -1.93
N TYR A 73 9.74 13.79 -3.23
CA TYR A 73 10.32 12.61 -3.84
C TYR A 73 11.12 12.96 -5.09
N ALA A 74 12.35 12.44 -5.22
CA ALA A 74 13.24 12.67 -6.37
C ALA A 74 13.36 14.16 -6.75
N GLY A 75 13.53 15.04 -5.77
CA GLY A 75 13.67 16.50 -5.96
C GLY A 75 12.38 17.25 -6.28
N ASN A 76 11.26 16.59 -6.41
CA ASN A 76 9.96 17.19 -6.69
C ASN A 76 9.06 17.21 -5.45
N LYS A 77 8.26 18.27 -5.31
CA LYS A 77 7.23 18.36 -4.26
C LYS A 77 5.86 18.00 -4.85
N TYR A 78 5.40 16.79 -4.54
CA TYR A 78 4.09 16.31 -4.95
C TYR A 78 3.00 16.84 -4.02
N LYS A 79 1.89 17.28 -4.60
CA LYS A 79 0.65 17.55 -3.88
C LYS A 79 -0.19 16.29 -3.90
N ILE A 80 -0.46 15.73 -2.74
CA ILE A 80 -1.25 14.51 -2.58
C ILE A 80 -2.60 14.88 -1.98
N ASN A 81 -3.66 14.61 -2.69
CA ASN A 81 -5.02 14.64 -2.16
C ASN A 81 -5.34 13.21 -1.72
N LEU A 82 -5.33 13.00 -0.43
CA LEU A 82 -5.73 11.72 0.18
C LEU A 82 -7.25 11.71 0.28
N ILE A 83 -7.87 10.74 -0.38
CA ILE A 83 -9.32 10.59 -0.44
C ILE A 83 -9.68 9.32 0.33
N ASP A 84 -10.28 9.51 1.48
CA ASP A 84 -10.80 8.40 2.27
C ASP A 84 -12.16 7.99 1.75
N THR A 85 -12.29 6.74 1.30
CA THR A 85 -13.52 6.22 0.72
C THR A 85 -14.28 5.38 1.74
N PRO A 86 -15.63 5.48 1.83
CA PRO A 86 -16.39 4.59 2.70
C PRO A 86 -16.08 3.12 2.39
N GLY A 87 -15.85 2.32 3.43
CA GLY A 87 -15.57 0.88 3.30
C GLY A 87 -16.83 0.00 3.31
N HIS A 88 -18.01 0.61 3.51
CA HIS A 88 -19.25 -0.13 3.65
C HIS A 88 -20.00 -0.29 2.32
N VAL A 89 -20.56 -1.47 2.08
CA VAL A 89 -21.30 -1.79 0.83
C VAL A 89 -22.53 -0.89 0.59
N ASP A 90 -23.08 -0.30 1.64
CA ASP A 90 -24.25 0.59 1.57
C ASP A 90 -23.91 1.95 0.91
N PHE A 91 -22.65 2.33 0.83
CA PHE A 91 -22.17 3.60 0.28
C PHE A 91 -21.60 3.48 -1.14
N THR A 92 -22.15 2.60 -1.95
CA THR A 92 -21.65 2.29 -3.31
C THR A 92 -21.51 3.52 -4.20
N VAL A 93 -22.45 4.48 -4.10
CA VAL A 93 -22.44 5.71 -4.93
C VAL A 93 -21.29 6.64 -4.57
N GLU A 94 -21.01 6.81 -3.29
CA GLU A 94 -19.92 7.62 -2.78
C GLU A 94 -18.57 7.01 -3.17
N VAL A 95 -18.44 5.69 -3.05
CA VAL A 95 -17.25 4.94 -3.49
C VAL A 95 -17.02 5.12 -4.99
N GLU A 96 -18.06 4.94 -5.82
CA GLU A 96 -17.95 5.10 -7.26
C GLU A 96 -17.59 6.54 -7.69
N ARG A 97 -18.12 7.55 -7.01
CA ARG A 97 -17.75 8.95 -7.26
C ARG A 97 -16.29 9.22 -6.96
N SER A 98 -15.80 8.68 -5.84
CA SER A 98 -14.40 8.81 -5.44
C SER A 98 -13.46 8.12 -6.41
N LEU A 99 -13.77 6.89 -6.84
CA LEU A 99 -12.95 6.11 -7.77
C LEU A 99 -12.71 6.81 -9.11
N ARG A 100 -13.66 7.61 -9.60
CA ARG A 100 -13.56 8.33 -10.88
C ARG A 100 -12.47 9.41 -10.92
N ILE A 101 -12.05 9.92 -9.77
CA ILE A 101 -11.09 11.01 -9.68
C ILE A 101 -9.72 10.55 -9.17
N LEU A 102 -9.57 9.25 -8.84
CA LEU A 102 -8.33 8.71 -8.33
C LEU A 102 -7.30 8.49 -9.44
N ASP A 103 -6.07 8.89 -9.18
CA ASP A 103 -4.90 8.52 -9.98
C ASP A 103 -4.34 7.15 -9.59
N GLY A 104 -4.68 6.68 -8.39
CA GLY A 104 -4.32 5.37 -7.85
C GLY A 104 -4.89 5.15 -6.46
N ALA A 105 -4.79 3.93 -5.97
CA ALA A 105 -5.29 3.56 -4.66
C ALA A 105 -4.32 2.67 -3.87
N VAL A 106 -4.47 2.68 -2.55
CA VAL A 106 -3.88 1.71 -1.63
C VAL A 106 -4.97 0.75 -1.19
N ALA A 107 -4.85 -0.52 -1.55
CA ALA A 107 -5.76 -1.58 -1.11
C ALA A 107 -5.19 -2.21 0.18
N ALA A 108 -5.79 -1.90 1.32
CA ALA A 108 -5.35 -2.42 2.60
C ALA A 108 -6.09 -3.72 2.95
N PHE A 109 -5.32 -4.76 3.23
CA PHE A 109 -5.79 -6.07 3.68
C PHE A 109 -5.37 -6.32 5.12
N CYS A 110 -6.19 -7.02 5.89
CA CYS A 110 -5.82 -7.46 7.24
C CYS A 110 -5.00 -8.75 7.15
N ALA A 111 -3.84 -8.80 7.79
CA ALA A 111 -2.97 -9.99 7.79
C ALA A 111 -3.63 -11.23 8.42
N VAL A 112 -4.64 -11.04 9.27
CA VAL A 112 -5.41 -12.12 9.91
C VAL A 112 -6.67 -12.47 9.12
N GLY A 113 -7.40 -11.42 8.65
CA GLY A 113 -8.69 -11.60 7.96
C GLY A 113 -8.58 -11.86 6.47
N GLY A 114 -7.42 -11.58 5.87
CA GLY A 114 -7.18 -11.77 4.45
C GLY A 114 -8.13 -10.99 3.54
N VAL A 115 -8.53 -11.64 2.45
CA VAL A 115 -9.52 -11.12 1.50
C VAL A 115 -10.92 -11.43 2.01
N GLN A 116 -11.72 -10.39 2.23
CA GLN A 116 -13.11 -10.50 2.67
C GLN A 116 -14.08 -10.11 1.54
N PRO A 117 -15.37 -10.48 1.63
CA PRO A 117 -16.37 -10.13 0.59
C PRO A 117 -16.45 -8.64 0.26
N GLN A 118 -16.22 -7.79 1.25
CA GLN A 118 -16.18 -6.33 1.05
C GLN A 118 -14.93 -5.91 0.26
N SER A 119 -13.78 -6.55 0.51
CA SER A 119 -12.55 -6.32 -0.27
C SER A 119 -12.78 -6.65 -1.73
N GLU A 120 -13.46 -7.78 -2.02
CA GLU A 120 -13.80 -8.19 -3.37
C GLU A 120 -14.70 -7.18 -4.07
N THR A 121 -15.73 -6.67 -3.39
CA THR A 121 -16.64 -5.67 -3.95
C THR A 121 -15.90 -4.40 -4.34
N VAL A 122 -15.10 -3.84 -3.45
CA VAL A 122 -14.33 -2.61 -3.69
C VAL A 122 -13.26 -2.83 -4.75
N TRP A 123 -12.65 -4.02 -4.80
CA TRP A 123 -11.68 -4.42 -5.81
C TRP A 123 -12.30 -4.38 -7.21
N ARG A 124 -13.45 -5.03 -7.41
CA ARG A 124 -14.19 -5.02 -8.68
C ARG A 124 -14.64 -3.63 -9.12
N GLN A 125 -15.00 -2.78 -8.18
CA GLN A 125 -15.32 -1.38 -8.47
C GLN A 125 -14.09 -0.63 -8.99
N ALA A 126 -12.92 -0.83 -8.38
CA ALA A 126 -11.68 -0.24 -8.84
C ALA A 126 -11.27 -0.75 -10.24
N ASP A 127 -11.52 -2.03 -10.56
CA ASP A 127 -11.34 -2.58 -11.91
C ASP A 127 -12.23 -1.87 -12.93
N LYS A 128 -13.51 -1.68 -12.60
CA LYS A 128 -14.49 -0.96 -13.44
C LYS A 128 -14.02 0.44 -13.83
N TYR A 129 -13.32 1.13 -12.94
CA TYR A 129 -12.83 2.49 -13.15
C TYR A 129 -11.36 2.56 -13.56
N ASN A 130 -10.72 1.42 -13.81
CA ASN A 130 -9.30 1.30 -14.18
C ASN A 130 -8.38 2.04 -13.21
N VAL A 131 -8.60 1.89 -11.89
CA VAL A 131 -7.78 2.53 -10.86
C VAL A 131 -6.58 1.64 -10.54
N PRO A 132 -5.34 2.06 -10.87
CA PRO A 132 -4.14 1.35 -10.47
C PRO A 132 -4.02 1.30 -8.95
N ARG A 133 -3.56 0.19 -8.41
CA ARG A 133 -3.45 0.02 -6.94
C ARG A 133 -2.17 -0.68 -6.55
N LEU A 134 -1.71 -0.33 -5.36
CA LEU A 134 -0.78 -1.16 -4.62
C LEU A 134 -1.52 -1.80 -3.44
N CYS A 135 -1.09 -2.99 -3.05
CA CYS A 135 -1.61 -3.70 -1.91
C CYS A 135 -0.78 -3.41 -0.66
N TYR A 136 -1.44 -3.33 0.48
CA TYR A 136 -0.82 -3.11 1.78
C TYR A 136 -1.40 -4.11 2.79
N VAL A 137 -0.56 -4.97 3.36
CA VAL A 137 -0.97 -5.93 4.40
C VAL A 137 -0.71 -5.31 5.76
N ASN A 138 -1.79 -5.03 6.45
CA ASN A 138 -1.81 -4.38 7.74
C ASN A 138 -2.03 -5.37 8.88
N LYS A 139 -1.70 -4.97 10.11
CA LYS A 139 -1.90 -5.76 11.34
C LYS A 139 -1.04 -7.03 11.38
N MET A 140 0.20 -6.93 10.91
CA MET A 140 1.17 -8.02 10.98
C MET A 140 1.58 -8.38 12.42
N ASP A 141 1.31 -7.49 13.36
CA ASP A 141 1.53 -7.63 14.80
C ASP A 141 0.46 -8.47 15.52
N ARG A 142 -0.65 -8.78 14.86
CA ARG A 142 -1.74 -9.53 15.48
C ARG A 142 -1.55 -11.04 15.41
N SER A 143 -2.05 -11.73 16.44
CA SER A 143 -2.06 -13.20 16.47
C SER A 143 -2.83 -13.78 15.27
N GLY A 144 -2.25 -14.74 14.57
CA GLY A 144 -2.77 -15.33 13.34
C GLY A 144 -2.41 -14.56 12.06
N ALA A 145 -1.56 -13.54 12.15
CA ALA A 145 -1.12 -12.78 10.98
C ALA A 145 -0.27 -13.63 10.04
N ASN A 146 -0.66 -13.67 8.76
CA ASN A 146 0.06 -14.40 7.72
C ASN A 146 0.07 -13.61 6.40
N PHE A 147 1.21 -13.02 6.06
CA PHE A 147 1.39 -12.25 4.83
C PHE A 147 1.21 -13.11 3.57
N PHE A 148 1.84 -14.29 3.54
CA PHE A 148 1.86 -15.14 2.35
C PHE A 148 0.50 -15.77 2.04
N ASP A 149 -0.31 -16.00 3.08
CA ASP A 149 -1.69 -16.41 2.92
C ASP A 149 -2.54 -15.30 2.26
N VAL A 150 -2.33 -14.05 2.64
CA VAL A 150 -2.98 -12.91 1.99
C VAL A 150 -2.56 -12.78 0.52
N VAL A 151 -1.28 -12.97 0.18
CA VAL A 151 -0.79 -13.01 -1.22
C VAL A 151 -1.54 -14.07 -2.01
N THR A 152 -1.66 -15.28 -1.44
CA THR A 152 -2.38 -16.39 -2.05
C THR A 152 -3.87 -16.07 -2.26
N GLN A 153 -4.53 -15.53 -1.25
CA GLN A 153 -5.94 -15.14 -1.34
C GLN A 153 -6.19 -14.05 -2.38
N ILE A 154 -5.31 -13.05 -2.51
CA ILE A 154 -5.41 -12.03 -3.56
C ILE A 154 -5.38 -12.69 -4.95
N LYS A 155 -4.52 -13.68 -5.14
CA LYS A 155 -4.43 -14.42 -6.40
C LYS A 155 -5.67 -15.28 -6.66
N GLU A 156 -6.10 -16.05 -5.67
CA GLU A 156 -7.15 -17.06 -5.83
C GLU A 156 -8.56 -16.47 -5.80
N VAL A 157 -8.82 -15.52 -4.88
CA VAL A 157 -10.16 -14.97 -4.68
C VAL A 157 -10.41 -13.76 -5.58
N LEU A 158 -9.43 -12.85 -5.72
CA LEU A 158 -9.58 -11.66 -6.56
C LEU A 158 -9.20 -11.91 -8.01
N GLY A 159 -8.55 -13.04 -8.34
CA GLY A 159 -8.03 -13.31 -9.67
C GLY A 159 -6.94 -12.32 -10.11
N ALA A 160 -6.29 -11.68 -9.14
CA ALA A 160 -5.29 -10.66 -9.37
C ALA A 160 -3.88 -11.26 -9.44
N ASN A 161 -2.91 -10.49 -9.93
CA ASN A 161 -1.50 -10.87 -9.95
C ASN A 161 -0.72 -10.05 -8.90
N PRO A 162 -0.68 -10.48 -7.61
CA PRO A 162 0.08 -9.78 -6.59
C PRO A 162 1.57 -9.93 -6.85
N CYS A 163 2.30 -8.82 -6.74
CA CYS A 163 3.74 -8.77 -6.91
C CYS A 163 4.37 -8.26 -5.61
N PRO A 164 4.76 -9.14 -4.66
CA PRO A 164 5.44 -8.74 -3.45
C PRO A 164 6.74 -8.02 -3.78
N ILE A 165 6.84 -6.76 -3.33
CA ILE A 165 8.05 -5.93 -3.41
C ILE A 165 8.71 -5.81 -2.05
N GLN A 166 8.03 -6.25 -1.01
CA GLN A 166 8.50 -6.37 0.36
C GLN A 166 7.97 -7.66 0.98
N ILE A 167 8.74 -8.29 1.85
CA ILE A 167 8.31 -9.41 2.67
C ILE A 167 8.52 -9.09 4.15
N PRO A 168 7.70 -9.60 5.09
CA PRO A 168 7.80 -9.27 6.50
C PRO A 168 9.02 -9.93 7.16
N ILE A 169 9.58 -9.25 8.16
CA ILE A 169 10.56 -9.80 9.10
C ILE A 169 9.81 -10.19 10.37
N GLY A 170 9.50 -11.48 10.48
CA GLY A 170 8.67 -12.01 11.56
C GLY A 170 7.18 -11.77 11.35
N ALA A 171 6.38 -12.23 12.29
CA ALA A 171 4.95 -12.05 12.36
C ALA A 171 4.51 -12.02 13.81
N GLU A 172 3.31 -11.53 14.09
CA GLU A 172 2.75 -11.43 15.44
C GLU A 172 3.69 -10.61 16.36
N GLU A 173 3.98 -11.10 17.55
CA GLU A 173 4.88 -10.46 18.52
C GLU A 173 6.33 -10.34 18.02
N THR A 174 6.70 -11.11 16.99
CA THR A 174 8.05 -11.08 16.41
C THR A 174 8.17 -10.17 15.20
N PHE A 175 7.08 -9.53 14.76
CA PHE A 175 7.10 -8.60 13.63
C PHE A 175 7.95 -7.37 13.95
N LYS A 176 9.00 -7.13 13.16
CA LYS A 176 9.97 -6.04 13.39
C LYS A 176 10.12 -5.08 12.22
N GLY A 177 9.79 -5.52 11.03
CA GLY A 177 10.06 -4.75 9.83
C GLY A 177 9.79 -5.54 8.56
N VAL A 178 10.41 -5.11 7.47
CA VAL A 178 10.28 -5.76 6.16
C VAL A 178 11.65 -5.89 5.49
N VAL A 179 11.76 -6.86 4.60
CA VAL A 179 12.83 -6.91 3.60
C VAL A 179 12.34 -6.23 2.34
N ASP A 180 13.03 -5.18 1.90
CA ASP A 180 12.84 -4.52 0.62
C ASP A 180 13.50 -5.37 -0.49
N LEU A 181 12.71 -6.03 -1.31
CA LEU A 181 13.19 -6.91 -2.37
C LEU A 181 13.79 -6.14 -3.56
N VAL A 182 13.49 -4.86 -3.70
CA VAL A 182 14.12 -4.01 -4.73
C VAL A 182 15.55 -3.70 -4.36
N LYS A 183 15.80 -3.38 -3.10
CA LYS A 183 17.13 -3.02 -2.58
C LYS A 183 17.90 -4.18 -2.00
N MET A 184 17.24 -5.28 -1.68
CA MET A 184 17.80 -6.40 -0.89
C MET A 184 18.39 -5.91 0.43
N LYS A 185 17.60 -5.19 1.19
CA LYS A 185 17.93 -4.68 2.52
C LYS A 185 16.75 -4.85 3.47
N ALA A 186 17.04 -5.03 4.74
CA ALA A 186 16.06 -5.00 5.80
C ALA A 186 15.75 -3.56 6.20
N ILE A 187 14.47 -3.25 6.42
CA ILE A 187 13.98 -2.00 6.98
C ILE A 187 13.32 -2.33 8.31
N VAL A 188 13.87 -1.79 9.39
CA VAL A 188 13.40 -2.03 10.77
C VAL A 188 12.99 -0.70 11.37
N TRP A 189 11.75 -0.62 11.87
CA TRP A 189 11.22 0.59 12.49
C TRP A 189 11.50 0.63 13.99
N ASN A 190 11.70 1.84 14.52
CA ASN A 190 11.82 2.06 15.95
C ASN A 190 10.44 2.33 16.55
N ASP A 191 10.01 1.46 17.47
CA ASP A 191 8.71 1.58 18.15
C ASP A 191 8.62 2.84 19.02
N GLU A 192 9.74 3.29 19.62
CA GLU A 192 9.77 4.47 20.48
C GLU A 192 9.41 5.75 19.74
N THR A 193 9.66 5.81 18.42
CA THR A 193 9.34 6.98 17.56
C THR A 193 8.04 6.78 16.77
N MET A 194 7.22 5.80 17.16
CA MET A 194 5.98 5.45 16.45
C MET A 194 6.21 5.17 14.95
N GLY A 195 7.39 4.63 14.61
CA GLY A 195 7.76 4.28 13.24
C GLY A 195 8.17 5.45 12.35
N SER A 196 8.37 6.66 12.89
CA SER A 196 8.91 7.78 12.10
C SER A 196 10.38 7.59 11.76
N ASP A 197 11.12 6.92 12.63
CA ASP A 197 12.52 6.57 12.41
C ASP A 197 12.65 5.08 12.08
N TYR A 198 13.52 4.79 11.13
CA TYR A 198 13.84 3.42 10.73
C TYR A 198 15.32 3.28 10.44
N THR A 199 15.81 2.05 10.56
CA THR A 199 17.16 1.67 10.14
C THR A 199 17.11 0.81 8.89
N VAL A 200 18.14 0.95 8.05
CA VAL A 200 18.35 0.07 6.89
C VAL A 200 19.53 -0.82 7.22
N GLU A 201 19.29 -2.11 7.22
CA GLU A 201 20.23 -3.12 7.70
C GLU A 201 20.43 -4.23 6.65
N GLU A 202 21.39 -5.12 6.90
CA GLU A 202 21.53 -6.34 6.12
C GLU A 202 20.35 -7.29 6.42
N ILE A 203 19.97 -8.09 5.43
CA ILE A 203 18.91 -9.07 5.59
C ILE A 203 19.31 -10.09 6.67
N PRO A 204 18.45 -10.39 7.66
CA PRO A 204 18.72 -11.42 8.64
C PRO A 204 19.12 -12.75 7.98
N ALA A 205 20.15 -13.43 8.50
CA ALA A 205 20.73 -14.63 7.88
C ALA A 205 19.69 -15.74 7.61
N ASN A 206 18.67 -15.84 8.45
CA ASN A 206 17.58 -16.82 8.29
C ASN A 206 16.54 -16.45 7.21
N LEU A 207 16.61 -15.24 6.65
CA LEU A 207 15.69 -14.77 5.60
C LEU A 207 16.37 -14.53 4.26
N VAL A 208 17.67 -14.71 4.15
CA VAL A 208 18.44 -14.45 2.92
C VAL A 208 17.93 -15.30 1.76
N ASP A 209 17.74 -16.60 1.97
CA ASP A 209 17.28 -17.53 0.94
C ASP A 209 15.83 -17.24 0.53
N GLU A 210 14.96 -16.97 1.50
CA GLU A 210 13.57 -16.60 1.25
C GLU A 210 13.45 -15.28 0.49
N ALA A 211 14.25 -14.29 0.88
CA ALA A 211 14.29 -12.99 0.19
C ALA A 211 14.81 -13.14 -1.25
N ALA A 212 15.81 -13.99 -1.48
CA ALA A 212 16.32 -14.28 -2.82
C ALA A 212 15.24 -14.95 -3.70
N GLU A 213 14.51 -15.92 -3.16
CA GLU A 213 13.40 -16.60 -3.86
C GLU A 213 12.28 -15.61 -4.23
N TRP A 214 11.87 -14.75 -3.30
CA TRP A 214 10.83 -13.75 -3.57
C TRP A 214 11.29 -12.64 -4.51
N ARG A 215 12.57 -12.26 -4.46
CA ARG A 215 13.14 -11.34 -5.44
C ARG A 215 13.13 -11.95 -6.84
N ASP A 216 13.50 -13.20 -7.00
CA ASP A 216 13.47 -13.89 -8.29
C ASP A 216 12.05 -13.93 -8.87
N LYS A 217 11.06 -14.31 -8.07
CA LYS A 217 9.63 -14.27 -8.46
C LYS A 217 9.17 -12.87 -8.85
N MET A 218 9.62 -11.84 -8.14
CA MET A 218 9.31 -10.44 -8.47
C MET A 218 9.93 -10.08 -9.83
N LEU A 219 11.21 -10.39 -10.04
CA LEU A 219 11.93 -10.10 -11.29
C LEU A 219 11.31 -10.83 -12.48
N GLU A 220 10.98 -12.12 -12.33
CA GLU A 220 10.25 -12.89 -13.34
C GLU A 220 8.94 -12.19 -13.73
N THR A 221 8.14 -11.81 -12.74
CA THR A 221 6.85 -11.15 -12.95
C THR A 221 6.98 -9.81 -13.67
N ILE A 222 7.95 -8.98 -13.30
CA ILE A 222 8.10 -7.64 -13.88
C ILE A 222 8.85 -7.64 -15.22
N ALA A 223 9.64 -8.66 -15.52
CA ALA A 223 10.35 -8.80 -16.79
C ALA A 223 9.39 -8.86 -17.98
N GLU A 224 8.16 -9.35 -17.79
CA GLU A 224 7.13 -9.41 -18.84
C GLU A 224 6.74 -8.02 -19.39
N PHE A 225 7.06 -6.93 -18.67
CA PHE A 225 6.67 -5.57 -19.06
C PHE A 225 7.76 -4.77 -19.76
N ASP A 226 8.97 -5.33 -19.87
CA ASP A 226 10.10 -4.64 -20.49
C ASP A 226 11.07 -5.63 -21.13
N ASP A 227 11.19 -5.58 -22.46
CA ASP A 227 12.02 -6.51 -23.24
C ASP A 227 13.51 -6.46 -22.83
N ALA A 228 14.03 -5.27 -22.50
CA ALA A 228 15.41 -5.12 -22.07
C ALA A 228 15.63 -5.71 -20.66
N LEU A 229 14.64 -5.58 -19.78
CA LEU A 229 14.68 -6.20 -18.46
C LEU A 229 14.59 -7.73 -18.58
N MET A 230 13.75 -8.23 -19.48
CA MET A 230 13.61 -9.67 -19.75
C MET A 230 14.95 -10.26 -20.28
N GLU A 231 15.63 -9.58 -21.21
CA GLU A 231 16.93 -10.01 -21.69
C GLU A 231 17.97 -10.09 -20.57
N LYS A 232 18.01 -9.09 -19.69
CA LYS A 232 18.89 -9.09 -18.52
C LYS A 232 18.54 -10.19 -17.52
N TYR A 233 17.26 -10.40 -17.26
CA TYR A 233 16.80 -11.44 -16.33
C TYR A 233 17.29 -12.84 -16.74
N PHE A 234 17.29 -13.14 -18.04
CA PHE A 234 17.78 -14.44 -18.53
C PHE A 234 19.31 -14.52 -18.72
N SER A 235 19.98 -13.39 -18.93
CA SER A 235 21.43 -13.40 -19.18
C SER A 235 22.24 -13.16 -17.91
N ASP A 236 21.92 -12.11 -17.14
CA ASP A 236 22.63 -11.70 -15.91
C ASP A 236 21.70 -10.85 -15.02
N PRO A 237 20.88 -11.50 -14.15
CA PRO A 237 19.92 -10.80 -13.29
C PRO A 237 20.57 -9.81 -12.32
N GLU A 238 21.84 -9.99 -11.98
CA GLU A 238 22.54 -9.11 -11.04
C GLU A 238 22.85 -7.73 -11.64
N THR A 239 22.79 -7.60 -12.96
CA THR A 239 22.97 -6.30 -13.65
C THR A 239 21.72 -5.45 -13.66
N ILE A 240 20.58 -5.97 -13.21
CA ILE A 240 19.34 -5.24 -13.13
C ILE A 240 19.41 -4.21 -12.02
N THR A 241 19.25 -2.96 -12.39
CA THR A 241 19.30 -1.83 -11.45
C THR A 241 17.97 -1.60 -10.73
N GLU A 242 18.01 -0.94 -9.57
CA GLU A 242 16.80 -0.53 -8.84
C GLU A 242 15.85 0.32 -9.69
N ASP A 243 16.39 1.22 -10.52
CA ASP A 243 15.60 2.11 -11.36
C ASP A 243 14.86 1.33 -12.45
N GLU A 244 15.47 0.33 -13.06
CA GLU A 244 14.83 -0.57 -14.02
C GLU A 244 13.71 -1.39 -13.36
N ILE A 245 13.95 -1.93 -12.17
CA ILE A 245 12.92 -2.64 -11.38
C ILE A 245 11.73 -1.71 -11.10
N ARG A 246 11.99 -0.51 -10.59
CA ARG A 246 10.94 0.47 -10.29
C ARG A 246 10.15 0.90 -11.52
N ALA A 247 10.83 1.07 -12.66
CA ALA A 247 10.17 1.43 -13.92
C ALA A 247 9.25 0.31 -14.40
N ALA A 248 9.69 -0.95 -14.34
CA ALA A 248 8.90 -2.11 -14.73
C ALA A 248 7.70 -2.34 -13.79
N ILE A 249 7.91 -2.27 -12.46
CA ILE A 249 6.81 -2.32 -11.48
C ILE A 249 5.77 -1.24 -11.77
N ARG A 250 6.22 -0.01 -12.04
CA ARG A 250 5.33 1.11 -12.36
C ARG A 250 4.53 0.83 -13.63
N LYS A 251 5.18 0.34 -14.69
CA LYS A 251 4.53 0.00 -15.95
C LYS A 251 3.46 -1.07 -15.79
N GLY A 252 3.79 -2.16 -15.11
CA GLY A 252 2.86 -3.26 -14.82
C GLY A 252 1.72 -2.85 -13.90
N CYS A 253 1.97 -2.01 -12.88
CA CYS A 253 0.94 -1.49 -11.99
C CYS A 253 -0.02 -0.54 -12.70
N LEU A 254 0.50 0.41 -13.50
CA LEU A 254 -0.34 1.37 -14.25
C LEU A 254 -1.17 0.70 -15.35
N SER A 255 -0.72 -0.43 -15.90
CA SER A 255 -1.50 -1.25 -16.83
C SER A 255 -2.44 -2.23 -16.12
N MET A 256 -2.46 -2.24 -14.78
CA MET A 256 -3.27 -3.12 -13.93
C MET A 256 -3.01 -4.62 -14.15
N GLN A 257 -1.83 -4.96 -14.63
CA GLN A 257 -1.44 -6.36 -14.85
C GLN A 257 -0.74 -6.97 -13.63
N ILE A 258 -0.16 -6.14 -12.77
CA ILE A 258 0.36 -6.52 -11.46
C ILE A 258 -0.10 -5.55 -10.39
N PHE A 259 -0.10 -6.04 -9.16
CA PHE A 259 -0.42 -5.27 -7.96
C PHE A 259 0.75 -5.35 -6.98
N PRO A 260 1.63 -4.31 -6.93
CA PRO A 260 2.76 -4.27 -6.00
C PRO A 260 2.28 -4.40 -4.56
N MET A 261 3.03 -5.12 -3.73
CA MET A 261 2.59 -5.46 -2.39
C MET A 261 3.73 -5.41 -1.37
#